data_5be3d21934a7ffaa976ac6f399a91841
#
_entry.id   5be3d21934a7ffaa976ac6f399a91841
#
_cell.length_a   1.000
_cell.length_b   1.000
_cell.length_c   1.000
_cell.angle_alpha   90.00
_cell.angle_beta   90.00
_cell.angle_gamma   90.00
#
_symmetry.space_group_name_H-M   'P 1'
#
loop_
_entity.id
_entity.type
_entity.pdbx_description
1 polymer ?
#
loop_
_entity_poly.entity_id
_entity_poly.type
_entity_poly.pdbx_seq_one_letter_code
_entity_poly.pdbx_strand_id
1 'polypeptide(L)'
;MNRKGKGTDHTAGSNSNPQNENEFRYYPEYPEGRPDGEVQEAAGVYLTDPGLKNGKKQGEYTLEDYLALPYEERWELIDGYLIRMDAPTTEHQVILGNLHIAFRRCIIDEHCASCKVLFAPTDVQLDMDNRTIVEPDLIVLCDLQKLRKKRIFGAPDLLVEILSPSTHSKDMLWKNSKYQKAGVKEYWMVDPEKRKILVNLFDKTEGEYRSRLYGFDEEIPVGISRGECRIDFAPIQRELEELYGDES
;
A
#
# COMPACT_ATOMS: atom_id res chain seq x y z
N MET A 1 -42.99 51.98 38.29
CA MET A 1 -42.24 52.95 37.52
C MET A 1 -41.39 52.26 36.47
N ASN A 2 -41.65 52.60 35.23
CA ASN A 2 -41.04 52.18 34.00
C ASN A 2 -39.51 52.19 34.01
N ARG A 3 -38.85 51.24 33.31
CA ARG A 3 -38.18 51.54 32.05
C ARG A 3 -37.63 50.31 31.36
N LYS A 4 -37.94 50.24 30.06
CA LYS A 4 -37.44 49.46 28.98
C LYS A 4 -35.91 49.63 28.74
N GLY A 5 -35.28 48.66 28.15
CA GLY A 5 -33.96 48.75 27.53
C GLY A 5 -33.53 47.44 26.95
N LYS A 6 -33.87 47.23 25.73
CA LYS A 6 -33.13 47.06 24.47
C LYS A 6 -32.19 45.83 24.42
N GLY A 7 -32.54 44.93 23.56
CA GLY A 7 -31.72 43.85 23.05
C GLY A 7 -30.50 44.33 22.30
N THR A 8 -29.48 43.50 22.31
CA THR A 8 -28.38 43.55 21.36
C THR A 8 -28.22 42.15 20.77
N ASP A 9 -28.55 42.10 19.50
CA ASP A 9 -28.20 41.03 18.58
C ASP A 9 -26.68 40.79 18.61
N HIS A 10 -26.27 39.56 18.86
CA HIS A 10 -24.95 39.09 18.48
C HIS A 10 -25.11 38.04 17.40
N THR A 11 -24.99 38.51 16.18
CA THR A 11 -24.73 37.72 14.99
C THR A 11 -23.45 36.91 15.22
N ALA A 12 -23.62 35.61 15.31
CA ALA A 12 -22.52 34.64 15.26
C ALA A 12 -21.97 34.64 13.83
N GLY A 13 -20.75 35.18 13.70
CA GLY A 13 -19.97 35.06 12.48
C GLY A 13 -19.59 33.61 12.24
N SER A 14 -20.07 33.08 11.12
CA SER A 14 -19.63 31.81 10.58
C SER A 14 -18.16 31.98 10.09
N ASN A 15 -17.23 31.47 10.86
CA ASN A 15 -15.87 31.23 10.42
C ASN A 15 -15.87 30.00 9.51
N SER A 16 -16.09 30.20 8.23
CA SER A 16 -15.78 29.24 7.19
C SER A 16 -14.26 29.22 7.01
N ASN A 17 -13.63 28.17 7.50
CA ASN A 17 -12.24 27.86 7.25
C ASN A 17 -12.13 27.28 5.83
N PRO A 18 -11.45 27.95 4.87
CA PRO A 18 -11.27 27.43 3.51
C PRO A 18 -9.98 26.60 3.48
N GLN A 19 -9.99 25.41 4.03
CA GLN A 19 -8.91 24.44 3.84
C GLN A 19 -9.49 23.05 3.92
N ASN A 20 -9.95 22.50 2.80
CA ASN A 20 -9.82 21.10 2.42
C ASN A 20 -10.55 20.79 1.09
N GLU A 21 -10.09 21.40 -0.02
CA GLU A 21 -10.62 21.03 -1.35
C GLU A 21 -9.83 19.90 -2.04
N ASN A 22 -9.03 19.11 -1.31
CA ASN A 22 -8.27 17.99 -1.87
C ASN A 22 -8.55 16.65 -1.17
N GLU A 23 -9.68 16.48 -0.51
CA GLU A 23 -10.16 15.15 -0.14
C GLU A 23 -10.86 14.52 -1.36
N PHE A 24 -10.07 14.02 -2.30
CA PHE A 24 -10.59 13.11 -3.30
C PHE A 24 -10.84 11.77 -2.63
N ARG A 25 -12.12 11.45 -2.40
CA ARG A 25 -12.54 10.05 -2.22
C ARG A 25 -12.42 9.37 -3.58
N TYR A 26 -11.25 8.85 -3.89
CA TYR A 26 -11.08 7.94 -5.01
C TYR A 26 -11.65 6.58 -4.57
N TYR A 27 -12.94 6.43 -4.75
CA TYR A 27 -13.57 5.11 -4.80
C TYR A 27 -13.66 4.74 -6.27
N PRO A 28 -12.87 3.80 -6.79
CA PRO A 28 -13.29 3.11 -8.00
C PRO A 28 -14.63 2.47 -7.66
N GLU A 29 -15.64 2.65 -8.54
CA GLU A 29 -16.95 2.07 -8.37
C GLU A 29 -16.79 0.57 -8.08
N TYR A 30 -17.10 0.17 -6.86
CA TYR A 30 -17.22 -1.24 -6.51
C TYR A 30 -18.39 -1.80 -7.31
N PRO A 31 -18.20 -2.83 -8.12
CA PRO A 31 -19.35 -3.61 -8.55
C PRO A 31 -19.95 -4.23 -7.29
N GLU A 32 -21.19 -3.83 -6.96
CA GLU A 32 -21.97 -4.44 -5.91
C GLU A 32 -22.13 -5.92 -6.24
N GLY A 33 -21.52 -6.79 -5.47
CA GLY A 33 -21.61 -8.23 -5.59
C GLY A 33 -20.34 -8.87 -5.09
N ARG A 34 -20.37 -9.51 -3.93
CA ARG A 34 -19.38 -10.54 -3.62
C ARG A 34 -19.43 -11.55 -4.76
N PRO A 35 -18.30 -11.98 -5.30
CA PRO A 35 -18.30 -13.11 -6.20
C PRO A 35 -18.49 -14.38 -5.37
N ASP A 36 -19.74 -14.73 -5.10
CA ASP A 36 -20.11 -16.09 -4.78
C ASP A 36 -20.17 -16.83 -6.13
N GLY A 37 -19.11 -17.52 -6.45
CA GLY A 37 -19.06 -18.41 -7.61
C GLY A 37 -18.50 -17.77 -8.89
N GLU A 38 -17.40 -18.38 -9.37
CA GLU A 38 -16.78 -18.17 -10.67
C GLU A 38 -16.08 -16.83 -10.87
N VAL A 39 -14.84 -16.74 -10.37
CA VAL A 39 -13.86 -15.75 -10.83
C VAL A 39 -13.36 -16.20 -12.21
N GLN A 40 -14.22 -16.04 -13.22
CA GLN A 40 -13.83 -16.04 -14.61
C GLN A 40 -13.65 -14.62 -15.07
N GLU A 41 -12.43 -14.32 -15.53
CA GLU A 41 -12.07 -13.22 -16.42
C GLU A 41 -12.67 -11.84 -16.15
N ALA A 42 -12.14 -11.16 -15.17
CA ALA A 42 -12.25 -9.72 -15.18
C ALA A 42 -10.98 -9.08 -14.63
N ALA A 43 -10.16 -8.61 -15.54
CA ALA A 43 -8.97 -7.76 -15.41
C ALA A 43 -7.74 -8.37 -14.72
N GLY A 44 -6.88 -9.04 -15.48
CA GLY A 44 -5.41 -8.97 -15.32
C GLY A 44 -4.74 -9.72 -14.19
N VAL A 45 -5.43 -10.30 -13.24
CA VAL A 45 -4.82 -11.25 -12.30
C VAL A 45 -4.85 -12.62 -12.97
N TYR A 46 -3.73 -13.05 -13.52
CA TYR A 46 -3.60 -14.41 -14.05
C TYR A 46 -3.55 -15.38 -12.87
N LEU A 47 -4.70 -15.87 -12.46
CA LEU A 47 -4.80 -17.03 -11.57
C LEU A 47 -4.34 -18.26 -12.39
N THR A 48 -3.05 -18.43 -12.50
CA THR A 48 -2.46 -19.59 -13.14
C THR A 48 -2.65 -20.81 -12.25
N ASP A 49 -2.85 -21.97 -12.86
CA ASP A 49 -2.78 -23.23 -12.12
C ASP A 49 -1.36 -23.39 -11.57
N PRO A 50 -1.15 -23.44 -10.25
CA PRO A 50 0.17 -23.60 -9.65
C PRO A 50 0.78 -24.99 -9.91
N GLY A 51 0.09 -25.87 -10.63
CA GLY A 51 0.56 -27.22 -10.94
C GLY A 51 0.59 -28.17 -9.72
N LEU A 52 0.03 -27.77 -8.60
CA LEU A 52 -0.04 -28.59 -7.40
C LEU A 52 -1.04 -29.73 -7.58
N LYS A 53 -0.55 -30.97 -7.52
CA LYS A 53 -1.36 -32.19 -7.69
C LYS A 53 -2.08 -32.60 -6.40
N ASN A 54 -2.67 -31.65 -5.67
CA ASN A 54 -3.35 -31.89 -4.39
C ASN A 54 -4.89 -31.80 -4.46
N GLY A 55 -5.45 -31.56 -5.67
CA GLY A 55 -6.89 -31.47 -5.90
C GLY A 55 -7.55 -30.18 -5.40
N LYS A 56 -6.79 -29.23 -4.83
CA LYS A 56 -7.29 -27.95 -4.37
C LYS A 56 -7.50 -26.99 -5.54
N LYS A 57 -8.42 -26.05 -5.32
CA LYS A 57 -8.72 -24.96 -6.25
C LYS A 57 -8.28 -23.62 -5.67
N GLN A 58 -8.25 -22.60 -6.51
CA GLN A 58 -8.06 -21.22 -6.07
C GLN A 58 -9.07 -20.85 -4.97
N GLY A 59 -8.57 -20.20 -3.91
CA GLY A 59 -9.32 -19.93 -2.68
C GLY A 59 -9.22 -21.01 -1.60
N GLU A 60 -8.61 -22.19 -1.90
CA GLU A 60 -8.46 -23.30 -0.94
C GLU A 60 -7.00 -23.51 -0.50
N TYR A 61 -6.05 -22.82 -1.11
CA TYR A 61 -4.63 -22.98 -0.80
C TYR A 61 -4.27 -22.43 0.58
N THR A 62 -3.23 -23.02 1.14
CA THR A 62 -2.72 -22.69 2.48
C THR A 62 -1.23 -22.38 2.42
N LEU A 63 -0.68 -21.92 3.54
CA LEU A 63 0.76 -21.73 3.70
C LEU A 63 1.57 -22.99 3.33
N GLU A 64 1.06 -24.18 3.62
CA GLU A 64 1.75 -25.45 3.28
C GLU A 64 1.83 -25.62 1.76
N ASP A 65 0.77 -25.29 1.04
CA ASP A 65 0.74 -25.33 -0.43
C ASP A 65 1.70 -24.30 -1.01
N TYR A 66 1.71 -23.07 -0.49
CA TYR A 66 2.64 -22.01 -0.87
C TYR A 66 4.10 -22.47 -0.70
N LEU A 67 4.44 -23.08 0.43
CA LEU A 67 5.79 -23.56 0.71
C LEU A 67 6.20 -24.79 -0.12
N ALA A 68 5.25 -25.46 -0.76
CA ALA A 68 5.49 -26.58 -1.66
C ALA A 68 5.72 -26.14 -3.13
N LEU A 69 5.53 -24.86 -3.45
CA LEU A 69 5.78 -24.32 -4.78
C LEU A 69 7.27 -24.34 -5.15
N PRO A 70 7.61 -24.42 -6.44
CA PRO A 70 9.00 -24.35 -6.89
C PRO A 70 9.66 -23.05 -6.44
N TYR A 71 10.86 -23.14 -5.92
CA TYR A 71 11.61 -22.00 -5.38
C TYR A 71 11.99 -20.98 -6.46
N GLU A 72 12.07 -21.41 -7.69
CA GLU A 72 12.42 -20.59 -8.86
C GLU A 72 11.28 -19.66 -9.31
N GLU A 73 10.07 -19.88 -8.82
CA GLU A 73 8.90 -19.09 -9.15
C GLU A 73 8.49 -18.23 -7.96
N ARG A 74 8.09 -17.00 -8.24
CA ARG A 74 7.57 -16.09 -7.21
C ARG A 74 6.05 -16.14 -7.19
N TRP A 75 5.50 -16.28 -6.00
CA TRP A 75 4.07 -16.35 -5.77
C TRP A 75 3.67 -15.54 -4.54
N GLU A 76 2.47 -15.03 -4.55
CA GLU A 76 1.78 -14.58 -3.35
C GLU A 76 0.61 -15.52 -3.04
N LEU A 77 0.24 -15.59 -1.78
CA LEU A 77 -0.96 -16.28 -1.30
C LEU A 77 -1.84 -15.25 -0.63
N ILE A 78 -3.04 -14.99 -1.15
CA ILE A 78 -3.98 -14.03 -0.58
C ILE A 78 -5.34 -14.70 -0.40
N ASP A 79 -5.80 -14.85 0.85
CA ASP A 79 -7.06 -15.53 1.20
C ASP A 79 -7.22 -16.93 0.57
N GLY A 80 -6.10 -17.62 0.35
CA GLY A 80 -6.08 -18.95 -0.26
C GLY A 80 -6.00 -18.95 -1.78
N TYR A 81 -5.80 -17.80 -2.40
CA TYR A 81 -5.52 -17.66 -3.83
C TYR A 81 -4.02 -17.55 -4.07
N LEU A 82 -3.48 -18.40 -4.92
CA LEU A 82 -2.09 -18.32 -5.35
C LEU A 82 -1.99 -17.44 -6.60
N ILE A 83 -1.20 -16.38 -6.49
CA ILE A 83 -0.99 -15.37 -7.53
C ILE A 83 0.47 -15.44 -7.95
N ARG A 84 0.72 -15.73 -9.22
CA ARG A 84 2.08 -15.73 -9.76
C ARG A 84 2.54 -14.31 -10.00
N MET A 85 3.76 -14.00 -9.57
CA MET A 85 4.38 -12.71 -9.77
C MET A 85 5.30 -12.72 -10.98
N ASP A 86 5.21 -11.67 -11.79
CA ASP A 86 6.12 -11.44 -12.91
C ASP A 86 7.42 -10.76 -12.44
N ALA A 87 8.43 -10.80 -13.30
CA ALA A 87 9.65 -10.02 -13.07
C ALA A 87 9.33 -8.51 -13.17
N PRO A 88 9.83 -7.69 -12.25
CA PRO A 88 9.63 -6.24 -12.30
C PRO A 88 10.37 -5.61 -13.48
N THR A 89 9.87 -4.46 -13.96
CA THR A 89 10.56 -3.66 -14.98
C THR A 89 11.78 -2.95 -14.41
N THR A 90 12.67 -2.46 -15.28
CA THR A 90 13.82 -1.64 -14.85
C THR A 90 13.37 -0.33 -14.22
N GLU A 91 12.32 0.31 -14.72
CA GLU A 91 11.71 1.51 -14.13
C GLU A 91 11.25 1.23 -12.69
N HIS A 92 10.53 0.13 -12.48
CA HIS A 92 10.12 -0.30 -11.14
C HIS A 92 11.33 -0.44 -10.20
N GLN A 93 12.43 -1.04 -10.66
CA GLN A 93 13.64 -1.24 -9.83
C GLN A 93 14.36 0.08 -9.52
N VAL A 94 14.39 1.05 -10.45
CA VAL A 94 14.92 2.39 -10.20
C VAL A 94 14.12 3.10 -9.11
N ILE A 95 12.79 3.06 -9.20
CA ILE A 95 11.92 3.64 -8.17
C ILE A 95 12.15 2.96 -6.83
N LEU A 96 12.15 1.63 -6.79
CA LEU A 96 12.35 0.86 -5.55
C LEU A 96 13.69 1.17 -4.89
N GLY A 97 14.77 1.22 -5.67
CA GLY A 97 16.11 1.54 -5.17
C GLY A 97 16.17 2.92 -4.51
N ASN A 98 15.61 3.93 -5.17
CA ASN A 98 15.54 5.30 -4.65
C ASN A 98 14.69 5.38 -3.38
N LEU A 99 13.51 4.76 -3.38
CA LEU A 99 12.63 4.73 -2.22
C LEU A 99 13.29 4.03 -1.03
N HIS A 100 13.99 2.91 -1.26
CA HIS A 100 14.73 2.22 -0.20
C HIS A 100 15.77 3.14 0.45
N ILE A 101 16.54 3.87 -0.35
CA ILE A 101 17.55 4.82 0.16
C ILE A 101 16.86 5.94 0.93
N ALA A 102 15.81 6.55 0.38
CA ALA A 102 15.09 7.65 0.99
C ALA A 102 14.44 7.25 2.32
N PHE A 103 13.71 6.13 2.35
CA PHE A 103 13.09 5.62 3.58
C PHE A 103 14.13 5.20 4.62
N ARG A 104 15.22 4.54 4.19
CA ARG A 104 16.29 4.17 5.10
C ARG A 104 16.88 5.40 5.77
N ARG A 105 17.27 6.42 5.00
CA ARG A 105 17.84 7.66 5.52
C ARG A 105 16.87 8.33 6.47
N CYS A 106 15.66 8.57 6.04
CA CYS A 106 14.67 9.31 6.79
C CYS A 106 14.23 8.55 8.06
N ILE A 107 13.85 7.27 7.94
CA ILE A 107 13.34 6.50 9.08
C ILE A 107 14.46 6.04 10.01
N ILE A 108 15.51 5.42 9.45
CA ILE A 108 16.54 4.76 10.27
C ILE A 108 17.55 5.75 10.81
N ASP A 109 18.12 6.57 9.93
CA ASP A 109 19.28 7.40 10.28
C ASP A 109 18.86 8.67 11.00
N GLU A 110 17.68 9.23 10.72
CA GLU A 110 17.23 10.52 11.25
C GLU A 110 16.20 10.39 12.39
N HIS A 111 15.35 9.33 12.42
CA HIS A 111 14.24 9.27 13.37
C HIS A 111 14.22 8.04 14.28
N CYS A 112 14.34 6.83 13.73
CA CYS A 112 14.15 5.61 14.52
C CYS A 112 15.13 4.49 14.13
N ALA A 113 16.30 4.47 14.73
CA ALA A 113 17.35 3.47 14.47
C ALA A 113 16.90 2.01 14.73
N SER A 114 15.84 1.78 15.51
CA SER A 114 15.33 0.44 15.78
C SER A 114 14.48 -0.12 14.64
N CYS A 115 13.87 0.73 13.79
CA CYS A 115 13.13 0.24 12.63
C CYS A 115 14.04 -0.41 11.59
N LYS A 116 13.47 -1.18 10.70
CA LYS A 116 14.15 -1.75 9.52
C LYS A 116 13.37 -1.39 8.26
N VAL A 117 14.10 -1.09 7.20
CA VAL A 117 13.57 -0.95 5.85
C VAL A 117 14.05 -2.16 5.07
N LEU A 118 13.11 -2.96 4.59
CA LEU A 118 13.32 -4.18 3.82
C LEU A 118 12.64 -4.03 2.46
N PHE A 119 12.97 -4.87 1.51
CA PHE A 119 12.41 -4.86 0.17
C PHE A 119 12.23 -6.27 -0.37
N ALA A 120 11.47 -6.42 -1.44
CA ALA A 120 11.20 -7.70 -2.10
C ALA A 120 12.52 -8.35 -2.63
N PRO A 121 12.60 -9.68 -2.61
CA PRO A 121 11.59 -10.60 -2.12
C PRO A 121 11.70 -10.79 -0.59
N THR A 122 10.64 -10.48 0.11
CA THR A 122 10.55 -10.69 1.56
C THR A 122 9.13 -11.12 1.91
N ASP A 123 8.96 -12.36 2.31
CA ASP A 123 7.66 -12.90 2.74
C ASP A 123 7.12 -12.16 3.95
N VAL A 124 5.88 -11.73 3.87
CA VAL A 124 5.08 -11.24 5.00
C VAL A 124 3.87 -12.14 5.17
N GLN A 125 3.88 -12.95 6.24
CA GLN A 125 2.67 -13.67 6.66
C GLN A 125 1.77 -12.70 7.39
N LEU A 126 0.87 -12.06 6.64
CA LEU A 126 0.11 -10.90 7.07
C LEU A 126 -0.90 -11.26 8.17
N ASP A 127 -1.63 -12.36 7.97
CA ASP A 127 -2.63 -12.88 8.91
C ASP A 127 -2.14 -14.16 9.59
N MET A 128 -2.73 -14.47 10.73
CA MET A 128 -2.43 -15.71 11.47
C MET A 128 -3.26 -16.90 10.96
N ASP A 129 -3.99 -16.75 9.88
CA ASP A 129 -4.88 -17.76 9.32
C ASP A 129 -4.21 -18.76 8.37
N ASN A 130 -2.91 -18.66 8.15
CA ASN A 130 -2.12 -19.47 7.21
C ASN A 130 -2.61 -19.41 5.75
N ARG A 131 -3.27 -18.32 5.37
CA ARG A 131 -3.88 -18.17 4.04
C ARG A 131 -3.43 -16.91 3.31
N THR A 132 -2.50 -16.14 3.95
CA THR A 132 -2.03 -14.90 3.36
C THR A 132 -0.54 -14.71 3.57
N ILE A 133 0.20 -14.78 2.47
CA ILE A 133 1.62 -14.43 2.34
C ILE A 133 1.73 -13.45 1.19
N VAL A 134 2.30 -12.29 1.46
CA VAL A 134 2.53 -11.25 0.45
C VAL A 134 4.02 -10.90 0.40
N GLU A 135 4.47 -10.40 -0.77
CA GLU A 135 5.84 -9.89 -0.98
C GLU A 135 5.81 -8.41 -1.39
N PRO A 136 5.51 -7.48 -0.48
CA PRO A 136 5.49 -6.05 -0.81
C PRO A 136 6.84 -5.55 -1.28
N ASP A 137 6.84 -4.60 -2.22
CA ASP A 137 8.06 -4.07 -2.81
C ASP A 137 8.96 -3.42 -1.76
N LEU A 138 8.40 -2.63 -0.82
CA LEU A 138 9.14 -2.06 0.29
C LEU A 138 8.34 -2.15 1.60
N ILE A 139 9.07 -2.42 2.68
CA ILE A 139 8.51 -2.68 4.00
C ILE A 139 9.26 -1.85 5.04
N VAL A 140 8.54 -1.08 5.86
CA VAL A 140 9.08 -0.49 7.09
C VAL A 140 8.53 -1.25 8.29
N LEU A 141 9.43 -1.80 9.09
CA LEU A 141 9.11 -2.60 10.27
C LEU A 141 9.79 -2.02 11.51
N CYS A 142 9.01 -1.55 12.47
CA CYS A 142 9.50 -0.99 13.73
C CYS A 142 9.33 -1.96 14.90
N ASP A 143 8.35 -2.85 14.85
CA ASP A 143 8.23 -3.96 15.81
C ASP A 143 9.05 -5.17 15.35
N LEU A 144 10.31 -5.21 15.79
CA LEU A 144 11.24 -6.29 15.41
C LEU A 144 10.88 -7.65 16.01
N GLN A 145 9.90 -7.74 16.92
CA GLN A 145 9.40 -9.03 17.38
C GLN A 145 8.67 -9.79 16.27
N LYS A 146 8.20 -9.10 15.24
CA LYS A 146 7.59 -9.69 14.04
C LYS A 146 8.63 -10.25 13.06
N LEU A 147 9.88 -9.81 13.12
CA LEU A 147 10.94 -10.24 12.21
C LEU A 147 11.47 -11.60 12.61
N ARG A 148 11.37 -12.58 11.72
CA ARG A 148 11.95 -13.89 11.87
C ARG A 148 12.91 -14.18 10.71
N LYS A 149 13.77 -15.18 10.87
CA LYS A 149 14.81 -15.51 9.89
C LYS A 149 14.27 -15.78 8.47
N LYS A 150 13.07 -16.33 8.37
CA LYS A 150 12.48 -16.73 7.08
C LYS A 150 11.47 -15.73 6.52
N ARG A 151 10.74 -15.01 7.39
CA ARG A 151 9.66 -14.12 7.00
C ARG A 151 9.28 -13.16 8.12
N ILE A 152 8.44 -12.18 7.82
CA ILE A 152 7.78 -11.30 8.79
C ILE A 152 6.44 -11.93 9.18
N PHE A 153 6.07 -11.85 10.47
CA PHE A 153 4.80 -12.32 11.00
C PHE A 153 3.93 -11.16 11.47
N GLY A 154 2.76 -11.00 10.87
CA GLY A 154 1.83 -9.93 11.14
C GLY A 154 2.13 -8.66 10.34
N ALA A 155 1.24 -7.67 10.46
CA ALA A 155 1.28 -6.44 9.69
C ALA A 155 2.54 -5.60 9.99
N PRO A 156 3.32 -5.19 8.98
CA PRO A 156 4.35 -4.17 9.10
C PRO A 156 3.77 -2.79 9.44
N ASP A 157 4.64 -1.83 9.73
CA ASP A 157 4.19 -0.47 10.03
C ASP A 157 3.84 0.31 8.77
N LEU A 158 4.65 0.18 7.71
CA LEU A 158 4.40 0.78 6.40
C LEU A 158 4.76 -0.19 5.28
N LEU A 159 3.96 -0.20 4.23
CA LEU A 159 4.19 -0.94 2.99
C LEU A 159 4.16 0.01 1.79
N VAL A 160 4.97 -0.29 0.78
CA VAL A 160 4.91 0.35 -0.54
C VAL A 160 4.78 -0.73 -1.60
N GLU A 161 3.86 -0.53 -2.53
CA GLU A 161 3.72 -1.31 -3.77
C GLU A 161 3.93 -0.37 -4.95
N ILE A 162 4.80 -0.75 -5.86
CA ILE A 162 5.05 -0.05 -7.11
C ILE A 162 4.30 -0.79 -8.20
N LEU A 163 3.36 -0.12 -8.84
CA LEU A 163 2.46 -0.74 -9.79
C LEU A 163 3.17 -1.07 -11.08
N SER A 164 2.84 -2.23 -11.64
CA SER A 164 3.21 -2.61 -12.99
C SER A 164 1.98 -2.65 -13.90
N PRO A 165 2.12 -2.54 -15.23
CA PRO A 165 0.98 -2.61 -16.15
C PRO A 165 0.12 -3.86 -16.00
N SER A 166 0.70 -4.97 -15.51
CA SER A 166 0.01 -6.25 -15.30
C SER A 166 -0.78 -6.34 -13.99
N THR A 167 -0.53 -5.46 -12.99
CA THR A 167 -1.12 -5.58 -11.64
C THR A 167 -2.15 -4.50 -11.32
N HIS A 168 -2.59 -3.71 -12.31
CA HIS A 168 -3.17 -2.38 -12.14
C HIS A 168 -4.48 -2.21 -11.38
N SER A 169 -5.40 -3.15 -11.26
CA SER A 169 -6.71 -2.70 -10.74
C SER A 169 -7.29 -3.57 -9.63
N LYS A 170 -7.29 -4.87 -9.77
CA LYS A 170 -7.93 -5.75 -8.79
C LYS A 170 -7.01 -6.16 -7.66
N ASP A 171 -5.74 -6.41 -7.99
CA ASP A 171 -4.73 -6.75 -7.00
C ASP A 171 -4.56 -5.63 -5.98
N MET A 172 -4.56 -4.38 -6.44
CA MET A 172 -4.50 -3.20 -5.59
C MET A 172 -5.67 -3.08 -4.62
N LEU A 173 -6.89 -3.28 -5.10
CA LEU A 173 -8.09 -3.18 -4.24
C LEU A 173 -8.11 -4.31 -3.21
N TRP A 174 -7.73 -5.50 -3.63
CA TRP A 174 -7.67 -6.65 -2.74
C TRP A 174 -6.58 -6.49 -1.68
N LYS A 175 -5.36 -6.14 -2.08
CA LYS A 175 -4.24 -5.85 -1.16
C LYS A 175 -4.58 -4.67 -0.24
N ASN A 176 -5.18 -3.59 -0.75
CA ASN A 176 -5.58 -2.45 0.06
C ASN A 176 -6.52 -2.86 1.20
N SER A 177 -7.60 -3.60 0.88
CA SER A 177 -8.53 -4.13 1.88
C SER A 177 -7.84 -5.09 2.86
N LYS A 178 -6.91 -5.91 2.36
CA LYS A 178 -6.19 -6.88 3.18
C LYS A 178 -5.23 -6.19 4.16
N TYR A 179 -4.45 -5.22 3.68
CA TYR A 179 -3.53 -4.44 4.50
C TYR A 179 -4.27 -3.63 5.57
N GLN A 180 -5.39 -3.02 5.21
CA GLN A 180 -6.24 -2.30 6.16
C GLN A 180 -6.75 -3.23 7.27
N LYS A 181 -7.32 -4.38 6.92
CA LYS A 181 -7.85 -5.36 7.89
C LYS A 181 -6.77 -5.95 8.79
N ALA A 182 -5.58 -6.17 8.25
CA ALA A 182 -4.43 -6.67 9.01
C ALA A 182 -3.83 -5.61 9.96
N GLY A 183 -4.17 -4.33 9.80
CA GLY A 183 -3.71 -3.24 10.64
C GLY A 183 -2.36 -2.65 10.21
N VAL A 184 -2.02 -2.70 8.93
CA VAL A 184 -0.93 -1.92 8.34
C VAL A 184 -1.24 -0.44 8.56
N LYS A 185 -0.32 0.31 9.19
CA LYS A 185 -0.59 1.70 9.59
C LYS A 185 -0.54 2.66 8.43
N GLU A 186 0.31 2.38 7.43
CA GLU A 186 0.50 3.22 6.26
C GLU A 186 0.78 2.37 5.04
N TYR A 187 0.11 2.66 3.93
CA TYR A 187 0.25 1.93 2.68
C TYR A 187 0.34 2.88 1.49
N TRP A 188 1.40 2.79 0.72
CA TRP A 188 1.65 3.60 -0.45
C TRP A 188 1.52 2.77 -1.72
N MET A 189 0.77 3.28 -2.68
CA MET A 189 0.70 2.76 -4.03
C MET A 189 1.35 3.76 -4.97
N VAL A 190 2.47 3.38 -5.56
CA VAL A 190 3.23 4.20 -6.51
C VAL A 190 2.87 3.77 -7.92
N ASP A 191 2.29 4.68 -8.70
CA ASP A 191 1.92 4.47 -10.10
C ASP A 191 2.94 5.18 -11.00
N PRO A 192 3.90 4.44 -11.59
CA PRO A 192 4.94 5.02 -12.44
C PRO A 192 4.35 5.62 -13.73
N GLU A 193 3.34 4.97 -14.33
CA GLU A 193 2.73 5.40 -15.58
C GLU A 193 2.02 6.75 -15.43
N LYS A 194 1.27 6.92 -14.32
CA LYS A 194 0.54 8.17 -14.04
C LYS A 194 1.36 9.19 -13.28
N ARG A 195 2.58 8.86 -12.85
CA ARG A 195 3.39 9.70 -11.97
C ARG A 195 2.63 10.15 -10.72
N LYS A 196 1.93 9.21 -10.07
CA LYS A 196 1.09 9.46 -8.90
C LYS A 196 1.40 8.48 -7.78
N ILE A 197 1.20 8.94 -6.56
CA ILE A 197 1.35 8.14 -5.36
C ILE A 197 0.08 8.28 -4.53
N LEU A 198 -0.61 7.17 -4.28
CA LEU A 198 -1.72 7.14 -3.34
C LEU A 198 -1.21 6.68 -1.99
N VAL A 199 -1.31 7.55 -0.99
CA VAL A 199 -0.93 7.28 0.39
C VAL A 199 -2.18 7.02 1.21
N ASN A 200 -2.26 5.83 1.81
CA ASN A 200 -3.33 5.42 2.71
C ASN A 200 -2.78 5.39 4.14
N LEU A 201 -3.31 6.23 5.01
CA LEU A 201 -2.94 6.30 6.42
C LEU A 201 -4.10 5.80 7.28
N PHE A 202 -3.85 4.79 8.13
CA PHE A 202 -4.88 4.18 8.96
C PHE A 202 -5.34 5.14 10.06
N ASP A 203 -6.62 5.51 10.01
CA ASP A 203 -7.27 6.27 11.06
C ASP A 203 -7.88 5.31 12.09
N LYS A 204 -7.28 5.30 13.28
CA LYS A 204 -7.74 4.45 14.38
C LYS A 204 -9.14 4.79 14.88
N THR A 205 -9.60 6.01 14.66
CA THR A 205 -10.90 6.48 15.14
C THR A 205 -12.01 5.96 14.24
N GLU A 206 -11.77 5.94 12.94
CA GLU A 206 -12.73 5.49 11.94
C GLU A 206 -12.57 4.01 11.60
N GLY A 207 -11.38 3.43 11.88
CA GLY A 207 -11.07 2.04 11.55
C GLY A 207 -10.76 1.82 10.07
N GLU A 208 -10.52 2.89 9.32
CA GLU A 208 -10.35 2.89 7.87
C GLU A 208 -9.12 3.69 7.46
N TYR A 209 -8.69 3.51 6.20
CA TYR A 209 -7.67 4.33 5.60
C TYR A 209 -8.24 5.69 5.20
N ARG A 210 -7.49 6.76 5.54
CA ARG A 210 -7.61 8.07 4.89
C ARG A 210 -6.60 8.13 3.76
N SER A 211 -7.08 8.36 2.56
CA SER A 211 -6.28 8.35 1.35
C SER A 211 -5.96 9.75 0.88
N ARG A 212 -4.72 9.97 0.44
CA ARG A 212 -4.29 11.21 -0.21
C ARG A 212 -3.45 10.91 -1.43
N LEU A 213 -3.72 11.62 -2.53
CA LEU A 213 -3.00 11.49 -3.79
C LEU A 213 -1.91 12.58 -3.89
N TYR A 214 -0.70 12.17 -4.30
CA TYR A 214 0.45 13.05 -4.53
C TYR A 214 0.99 12.87 -5.94
N GLY A 215 1.74 13.89 -6.42
CA GLY A 215 2.54 13.82 -7.64
C GLY A 215 3.98 13.38 -7.36
N PHE A 216 4.70 13.04 -8.42
CA PHE A 216 6.15 12.77 -8.32
C PHE A 216 6.97 14.07 -8.16
N ASP A 217 6.36 15.22 -8.25
CA ASP A 217 6.95 16.55 -8.01
C ASP A 217 6.77 17.04 -6.57
N GLU A 218 6.24 16.19 -5.66
CA GLU A 218 5.90 16.56 -4.30
C GLU A 218 6.78 15.86 -3.25
N GLU A 219 6.89 16.46 -2.08
CA GLU A 219 7.38 15.84 -0.85
C GLU A 219 6.23 15.24 -0.05
N ILE A 220 6.34 13.96 0.25
CA ILE A 220 5.28 13.19 0.91
C ILE A 220 5.62 12.98 2.38
N PRO A 221 4.78 13.45 3.33
CA PRO A 221 4.98 13.18 4.74
C PRO A 221 4.72 11.70 5.05
N VAL A 222 5.65 11.07 5.78
CA VAL A 222 5.51 9.69 6.25
C VAL A 222 4.71 9.69 7.55
N GLY A 223 3.51 9.15 7.53
CA GLY A 223 2.55 9.21 8.63
C GLY A 223 3.01 8.45 9.88
N ILE A 224 3.68 7.29 9.73
CA ILE A 224 4.22 6.53 10.87
C ILE A 224 5.28 7.31 11.65
N SER A 225 5.94 8.30 11.05
CA SER A 225 6.87 9.24 11.71
C SER A 225 6.17 10.51 12.22
N ARG A 226 4.83 10.57 12.19
CA ARG A 226 4.02 11.76 12.47
C ARG A 226 4.31 12.94 11.54
N GLY A 227 4.80 12.66 10.32
CA GLY A 227 5.14 13.65 9.31
C GLY A 227 6.49 14.34 9.52
N GLU A 228 7.28 13.93 10.52
CA GLU A 228 8.66 14.42 10.71
C GLU A 228 9.58 13.95 9.58
N CYS A 229 9.37 12.73 9.09
CA CYS A 229 10.01 12.16 7.92
C CYS A 229 9.23 12.54 6.65
N ARG A 230 9.95 12.94 5.61
CA ARG A 230 9.36 13.28 4.31
C ARG A 230 10.17 12.64 3.20
N ILE A 231 9.48 12.13 2.19
CA ILE A 231 10.10 11.54 1.00
C ILE A 231 9.87 12.48 -0.18
N ASP A 232 10.94 13.00 -0.74
CA ASP A 232 10.93 13.84 -1.95
C ASP A 232 10.99 12.95 -3.19
N PHE A 233 9.96 13.00 -4.03
CA PHE A 233 9.88 12.26 -5.27
C PHE A 233 10.48 13.00 -6.48
N ALA A 234 10.74 14.29 -6.39
CA ALA A 234 11.28 15.07 -7.50
C ALA A 234 12.65 14.55 -8.02
N PRO A 235 13.60 14.06 -7.18
CA PRO A 235 14.81 13.41 -7.67
C PRO A 235 14.52 12.13 -8.45
N ILE A 236 13.56 11.33 -8.00
CA ILE A 236 13.15 10.08 -8.67
C ILE A 236 12.56 10.41 -10.04
N GLN A 237 11.67 11.41 -10.11
CA GLN A 237 11.09 11.85 -11.37
C GLN A 237 12.18 12.26 -12.38
N ARG A 238 13.13 13.10 -11.97
CA ARG A 238 14.23 13.53 -12.84
C ARG A 238 15.06 12.36 -13.37
N GLU A 239 15.42 11.40 -12.52
CA GLU A 239 16.16 10.21 -12.92
C GLU A 239 15.37 9.37 -13.93
N LEU A 240 14.07 9.21 -13.75
CA LEU A 240 13.23 8.48 -14.70
C LEU A 240 13.09 9.21 -16.03
N GLU A 241 13.00 10.54 -16.03
CA GLU A 241 13.00 11.36 -17.26
C GLU A 241 14.32 11.27 -18.00
N GLU A 242 15.45 11.24 -17.28
CA GLU A 242 16.78 11.06 -17.87
C GLU A 242 16.97 9.66 -18.49
N LEU A 243 16.42 8.62 -17.86
CA LEU A 243 16.59 7.24 -18.31
C LEU A 243 15.60 6.83 -19.42
N TYR A 244 14.35 7.32 -19.35
CA TYR A 244 13.24 6.81 -20.15
C TYR A 244 12.44 7.90 -20.88
N GLY A 245 12.84 9.16 -20.79
CA GLY A 245 12.04 10.29 -21.35
C GLY A 245 11.81 10.24 -22.85
N ASP A 246 12.69 9.56 -23.60
CA ASP A 246 12.58 9.40 -25.04
C ASP A 246 11.72 8.17 -25.46
N GLU A 247 11.30 7.34 -24.49
CA GLU A 247 10.51 6.12 -24.75
C GLU A 247 8.99 6.29 -24.57
N SER A 248 8.51 7.51 -24.30
CA SER A 248 7.11 7.86 -23.99
C SER A 248 6.30 8.34 -25.21
#